data_12fbd295f0ece1988f576b82c4f73e18
#
_entry.id   12fbd295f0ece1988f576b82c4f73e18
#
_cell.length_a   1.000
_cell.length_b   1.000
_cell.length_c   1.000
_cell.angle_alpha   90.00
_cell.angle_beta   90.00
_cell.angle_gamma   90.00
#
_symmetry.space_group_name_H-M   'P 1'
#
loop_
_entity.id
_entity.type
_entity.pdbx_description
1 polymer ?
#
loop_
_entity_poly.entity_id
_entity_poly.type
_entity_poly.pdbx_seq_one_letter_code
_entity_poly.pdbx_strand_id
1 'polypeptide(L)'
;MSKSIFIISFYNNRSPQNLEDLIKQLMIYGQEILVVINIDNYNNLELERHKNLSFLKRVNEGMNIGAWNQGWRYFSDFDNYFFFQDECFLKNNNFFERYEELLSIEQNGIIGESINPKWNKSWDEMSLLPLNYQIKIDNKPINRVDFYQKKMIDWKINPGNSSKHLRALNWALTNKTLKLINGFPIGKNKEECIAAEISVSRKIEEKKLKIIQSDLGHFKYIGHTEWGEHGMSKLKEI
;
A
#
# COMPACT_ATOMS: atom_id res chain seq x y z
N MET A 1 -14.63 -1.08 21.44
CA MET A 1 -14.29 -1.46 20.07
C MET A 1 -13.31 -0.44 19.53
N SER A 2 -12.28 -0.88 18.84
CA SER A 2 -11.33 0.01 18.16
C SER A 2 -12.05 0.77 17.03
N LYS A 3 -11.74 2.04 16.85
CA LYS A 3 -12.29 2.86 15.78
C LYS A 3 -11.47 2.64 14.51
N SER A 4 -12.09 2.08 13.47
CA SER A 4 -11.43 1.73 12.22
C SER A 4 -11.91 2.59 11.05
N ILE A 5 -11.02 2.80 10.05
CA ILE A 5 -11.34 3.50 8.80
C ILE A 5 -10.79 2.74 7.60
N PHE A 6 -11.56 2.67 6.52
CA PHE A 6 -11.14 2.20 5.21
C PHE A 6 -10.72 3.38 4.35
N ILE A 7 -9.50 3.39 3.83
CA ILE A 7 -8.97 4.43 2.95
C ILE A 7 -8.68 3.82 1.59
N ILE A 8 -9.44 4.25 0.59
CA ILE A 8 -9.34 3.77 -0.78
C ILE A 8 -8.61 4.82 -1.62
N SER A 9 -7.54 4.45 -2.31
CA SER A 9 -6.93 5.30 -3.33
C SER A 9 -7.61 5.07 -4.67
N PHE A 10 -8.02 6.15 -5.32
CA PHE A 10 -8.63 6.13 -6.65
C PHE A 10 -7.93 7.14 -7.57
N TYR A 11 -7.73 6.75 -8.83
CA TYR A 11 -7.18 7.64 -9.85
C TYR A 11 -8.30 8.09 -10.80
N ASN A 12 -8.53 9.40 -10.85
CA ASN A 12 -9.68 10.02 -11.53
C ASN A 12 -9.84 9.67 -13.02
N ASN A 13 -8.76 9.24 -13.69
CA ASN A 13 -8.79 8.88 -15.10
C ASN A 13 -9.17 7.39 -15.35
N ARG A 14 -9.53 6.65 -14.30
CA ARG A 14 -10.00 5.26 -14.39
C ARG A 14 -11.52 5.17 -14.35
N SER A 15 -12.05 4.02 -14.81
CA SER A 15 -13.47 3.70 -14.60
C SER A 15 -13.77 3.59 -13.11
N PRO A 16 -14.86 4.17 -12.60
CA PRO A 16 -15.24 4.08 -11.20
C PRO A 16 -15.85 2.73 -10.80
N GLN A 17 -16.11 1.82 -11.73
CA GLN A 17 -16.84 0.58 -11.46
C GLN A 17 -16.22 -0.26 -10.33
N ASN A 18 -14.90 -0.50 -10.36
CA ASN A 18 -14.23 -1.25 -9.31
C ASN A 18 -14.32 -0.55 -7.95
N LEU A 19 -14.16 0.79 -7.95
CA LEU A 19 -14.31 1.60 -6.74
C LEU A 19 -15.72 1.47 -6.14
N GLU A 20 -16.76 1.62 -6.97
CA GLU A 20 -18.14 1.51 -6.52
C GLU A 20 -18.46 0.13 -5.93
N ASP A 21 -17.96 -0.92 -6.56
CA ASP A 21 -18.15 -2.29 -6.10
C ASP A 21 -17.39 -2.57 -4.79
N LEU A 22 -16.17 -2.04 -4.64
CA LEU A 22 -15.41 -2.13 -3.40
C LEU A 22 -16.10 -1.35 -2.26
N ILE A 23 -16.60 -0.13 -2.52
CA ILE A 23 -17.36 0.66 -1.54
C ILE A 23 -18.58 -0.13 -1.05
N LYS A 24 -19.40 -0.69 -1.95
CA LYS A 24 -20.55 -1.52 -1.59
C LYS A 24 -20.17 -2.69 -0.68
N GLN A 25 -19.07 -3.38 -0.98
CA GLN A 25 -18.57 -4.48 -0.17
C GLN A 25 -18.10 -4.01 1.22
N LEU A 26 -17.45 -2.85 1.33
CA LEU A 26 -16.94 -2.32 2.59
C LEU A 26 -18.02 -1.70 3.49
N MET A 27 -19.11 -1.19 2.91
CA MET A 27 -20.22 -0.58 3.67
C MET A 27 -20.89 -1.54 4.67
N ILE A 28 -20.83 -2.85 4.44
CA ILE A 28 -21.43 -3.86 5.33
C ILE A 28 -20.79 -3.88 6.73
N TYR A 29 -19.56 -3.41 6.87
CA TYR A 29 -18.84 -3.37 8.17
C TYR A 29 -19.19 -2.13 9.01
N GLY A 30 -19.94 -1.19 8.48
CA GLY A 30 -20.38 0.00 9.22
C GLY A 30 -19.26 0.96 9.63
N GLN A 31 -18.05 0.79 9.11
CA GLN A 31 -16.91 1.66 9.38
C GLN A 31 -16.92 2.90 8.47
N GLU A 32 -16.15 3.93 8.84
CA GLU A 32 -15.91 5.09 7.98
C GLU A 32 -15.13 4.66 6.73
N ILE A 33 -15.52 5.21 5.57
CA ILE A 33 -14.83 5.03 4.29
C ILE A 33 -14.37 6.40 3.78
N LEU A 34 -13.09 6.52 3.48
CA LEU A 34 -12.51 7.66 2.80
C LEU A 34 -11.99 7.24 1.43
N VAL A 35 -12.53 7.82 0.38
CA VAL A 35 -11.97 7.72 -0.97
C VAL A 35 -11.05 8.91 -1.23
N VAL A 36 -9.76 8.64 -1.45
CA VAL A 36 -8.79 9.67 -1.82
C VAL A 36 -8.62 9.66 -3.33
N ILE A 37 -9.11 10.71 -3.98
CA ILE A 37 -9.13 10.86 -5.43
C ILE A 37 -7.87 11.59 -5.88
N ASN A 38 -6.99 10.88 -6.57
CA ASN A 38 -5.81 11.44 -7.19
C ASN A 38 -6.14 12.04 -8.56
N ILE A 39 -5.81 13.31 -8.74
CA ILE A 39 -6.08 14.08 -9.96
C ILE A 39 -4.77 14.70 -10.44
N ASP A 40 -4.39 14.48 -11.71
CA ASP A 40 -3.22 15.12 -12.27
C ASP A 40 -3.44 16.61 -12.47
N ASN A 41 -2.39 17.41 -12.29
CA ASN A 41 -2.42 18.88 -12.43
C ASN A 41 -3.48 19.57 -11.55
N TYR A 42 -3.74 19.03 -10.37
CA TYR A 42 -4.71 19.55 -9.41
C TYR A 42 -3.98 20.27 -8.27
N ASN A 43 -4.43 21.48 -7.93
CA ASN A 43 -3.75 22.31 -6.93
C ASN A 43 -4.53 22.49 -5.62
N ASN A 44 -5.74 21.94 -5.55
CA ASN A 44 -6.62 22.09 -4.40
C ASN A 44 -6.62 20.81 -3.54
N LEU A 45 -7.08 20.95 -2.31
CA LEU A 45 -7.45 19.86 -1.43
C LEU A 45 -8.89 20.05 -1.03
N GLU A 46 -9.78 19.20 -1.54
CA GLU A 46 -11.23 19.33 -1.32
C GLU A 46 -11.76 18.09 -0.62
N LEU A 47 -12.51 18.28 0.46
CA LEU A 47 -13.19 17.22 1.19
C LEU A 47 -14.70 17.35 1.05
N GLU A 48 -15.34 16.29 0.60
CA GLU A 48 -16.77 16.10 0.58
C GLU A 48 -17.16 14.97 1.54
N ARG A 49 -18.17 15.18 2.41
CA ARG A 49 -18.59 14.21 3.42
C ARG A 49 -20.06 13.83 3.25
N HIS A 50 -20.30 12.50 3.29
CA HIS A 50 -21.64 11.93 3.28
C HIS A 50 -21.72 10.82 4.35
N LYS A 51 -22.37 11.07 5.48
CA LYS A 51 -22.53 10.08 6.56
C LYS A 51 -21.21 9.34 6.84
N ASN A 52 -21.09 8.04 6.48
CA ASN A 52 -19.91 7.21 6.68
C ASN A 52 -19.02 7.11 5.43
N LEU A 53 -19.23 7.94 4.41
CA LEU A 53 -18.45 7.98 3.18
C LEU A 53 -17.97 9.41 2.92
N SER A 54 -16.65 9.56 2.72
CA SER A 54 -16.03 10.84 2.43
C SER A 54 -15.17 10.75 1.18
N PHE A 55 -15.05 11.84 0.44
CA PHE A 55 -14.21 11.95 -0.75
C PHE A 55 -13.21 13.08 -0.56
N LEU A 56 -11.92 12.78 -0.68
CA LEU A 56 -10.83 13.74 -0.58
C LEU A 56 -10.13 13.83 -1.94
N LYS A 57 -10.32 14.94 -2.65
CA LYS A 57 -9.63 15.22 -3.92
C LYS A 57 -8.27 15.84 -3.64
N ARG A 58 -7.24 15.38 -4.34
CA ARG A 58 -5.87 15.88 -4.19
C ARG A 58 -5.07 15.74 -5.48
N VAL A 59 -3.93 16.44 -5.55
CA VAL A 59 -2.94 16.20 -6.60
C VAL A 59 -2.41 14.77 -6.54
N ASN A 60 -2.18 14.14 -7.71
CA ASN A 60 -1.60 12.80 -7.80
C ASN A 60 -0.09 12.84 -7.53
N GLU A 61 0.31 12.86 -6.27
CA GLU A 61 1.70 12.76 -5.83
C GLU A 61 1.88 11.49 -4.98
N GLY A 62 2.80 10.61 -5.37
CA GLY A 62 3.04 9.35 -4.66
C GLY A 62 2.01 8.26 -4.90
N MET A 63 1.18 8.40 -5.93
CA MET A 63 0.17 7.39 -6.31
C MET A 63 -0.65 6.89 -5.11
N ASN A 64 -0.85 5.57 -4.99
CA ASN A 64 -1.63 4.95 -3.90
C ASN A 64 -1.07 5.26 -2.52
N ILE A 65 0.25 5.12 -2.34
CA ILE A 65 0.92 5.36 -1.05
C ILE A 65 0.79 6.82 -0.63
N GLY A 66 0.89 7.74 -1.60
CA GLY A 66 0.66 9.17 -1.37
C GLY A 66 -0.78 9.47 -0.95
N ALA A 67 -1.76 8.85 -1.61
CA ALA A 67 -3.18 8.96 -1.25
C ALA A 67 -3.44 8.44 0.17
N TRP A 68 -2.92 7.27 0.50
CA TRP A 68 -3.07 6.65 1.82
C TRP A 68 -2.43 7.50 2.93
N ASN A 69 -1.23 8.02 2.68
CA ASN A 69 -0.55 8.90 3.62
C ASN A 69 -1.33 10.21 3.86
N GLN A 70 -1.89 10.78 2.80
CA GLN A 70 -2.74 11.98 2.91
C GLN A 70 -4.03 11.67 3.67
N GLY A 71 -4.70 10.57 3.37
CA GLY A 71 -5.91 10.13 4.05
C GLY A 71 -5.69 9.91 5.54
N TRP A 72 -4.63 9.20 5.92
CA TRP A 72 -4.25 9.02 7.33
C TRP A 72 -4.00 10.37 8.04
N ARG A 73 -3.25 11.27 7.43
CA ARG A 73 -2.96 12.59 8.04
C ARG A 73 -4.21 13.45 8.20
N TYR A 74 -5.16 13.32 7.30
CA TYR A 74 -6.41 14.09 7.33
C TYR A 74 -7.42 13.53 8.33
N PHE A 75 -7.45 12.21 8.52
CA PHE A 75 -8.31 11.48 9.44
C PHE A 75 -7.47 10.74 10.50
N SER A 76 -6.81 11.50 11.38
CA SER A 76 -5.80 10.96 12.32
C SER A 76 -6.37 10.34 13.60
N ASP A 77 -7.70 10.33 13.79
CA ASP A 77 -8.38 10.00 15.06
C ASP A 77 -8.91 8.56 15.12
N PHE A 78 -8.47 7.70 14.21
CA PHE A 78 -8.80 6.29 14.21
C PHE A 78 -7.69 5.46 14.85
N ASP A 79 -8.05 4.29 15.36
CA ASP A 79 -7.09 3.34 15.94
C ASP A 79 -6.45 2.47 14.86
N ASN A 80 -7.27 2.02 13.89
CA ASN A 80 -6.86 1.13 12.81
C ASN A 80 -7.18 1.73 11.43
N TYR A 81 -6.26 1.57 10.52
CA TYR A 81 -6.35 2.02 9.13
C TYR A 81 -6.21 0.84 8.19
N PHE A 82 -7.17 0.70 7.29
CA PHE A 82 -7.19 -0.29 6.22
C PHE A 82 -7.09 0.44 4.89
N PHE A 83 -6.00 0.25 4.19
CA PHE A 83 -5.70 0.91 2.93
C PHE A 83 -5.96 -0.02 1.76
N PHE A 84 -6.62 0.47 0.72
CA PHE A 84 -6.96 -0.28 -0.48
C PHE A 84 -6.61 0.50 -1.74
N GLN A 85 -6.21 -0.21 -2.80
CA GLN A 85 -6.40 0.27 -4.17
C GLN A 85 -7.85 0.02 -4.58
N ASP A 86 -8.39 0.85 -5.47
CA ASP A 86 -9.73 0.71 -6.03
C ASP A 86 -9.95 -0.60 -6.82
N GLU A 87 -8.86 -1.24 -7.23
CA GLU A 87 -8.85 -2.54 -7.93
C GLU A 87 -8.94 -3.75 -6.99
N CYS A 88 -9.00 -3.53 -5.68
CA CYS A 88 -9.23 -4.58 -4.68
C CYS A 88 -10.69 -4.98 -4.64
N PHE A 89 -10.95 -6.23 -4.24
CA PHE A 89 -12.28 -6.75 -3.94
C PHE A 89 -12.23 -7.78 -2.81
N LEU A 90 -13.31 -7.91 -2.05
CA LEU A 90 -13.36 -8.86 -0.95
C LEU A 90 -13.65 -10.26 -1.48
N LYS A 91 -12.82 -11.23 -1.11
CA LYS A 91 -13.01 -12.66 -1.39
C LYS A 91 -13.64 -13.41 -0.21
N ASN A 92 -13.46 -12.86 0.98
CA ASN A 92 -13.93 -13.48 2.21
C ASN A 92 -14.49 -12.41 3.14
N ASN A 93 -15.73 -12.60 3.60
CA ASN A 93 -16.40 -11.66 4.48
C ASN A 93 -15.76 -11.57 5.89
N ASN A 94 -14.93 -12.54 6.27
CA ASN A 94 -14.20 -12.52 7.55
C ASN A 94 -12.88 -11.75 7.47
N PHE A 95 -12.64 -10.97 6.38
CA PHE A 95 -11.38 -10.25 6.26
C PHE A 95 -11.19 -9.27 7.41
N PHE A 96 -12.25 -8.57 7.78
CA PHE A 96 -12.18 -7.49 8.77
C PHE A 96 -11.79 -8.04 10.14
N GLU A 97 -12.48 -9.07 10.62
CA GLU A 97 -12.19 -9.75 11.87
C GLU A 97 -10.78 -10.34 11.89
N ARG A 98 -10.37 -10.95 10.77
CA ARG A 98 -9.02 -11.51 10.64
C ARG A 98 -7.94 -10.45 10.73
N TYR A 99 -8.14 -9.32 10.07
CA TYR A 99 -7.16 -8.23 10.11
C TYR A 99 -7.13 -7.54 11.47
N GLU A 100 -8.27 -7.34 12.14
CA GLU A 100 -8.32 -6.83 13.51
C GLU A 100 -7.62 -7.78 14.50
N GLU A 101 -7.82 -9.09 14.37
CA GLU A 101 -7.07 -10.09 15.14
C GLU A 101 -5.56 -9.92 14.95
N LEU A 102 -5.09 -9.85 13.71
CA LEU A 102 -3.68 -9.67 13.42
C LEU A 102 -3.12 -8.33 13.90
N LEU A 103 -3.91 -7.24 13.80
CA LEU A 103 -3.53 -5.92 14.31
C LEU A 103 -3.46 -5.85 15.84
N SER A 104 -4.21 -6.72 16.54
CA SER A 104 -4.17 -6.80 18.00
C SER A 104 -2.85 -7.37 18.56
N ILE A 105 -2.07 -8.04 17.72
CA ILE A 105 -0.76 -8.59 18.09
C ILE A 105 0.27 -7.45 18.01
N GLU A 106 0.77 -7.03 19.16
CA GLU A 106 1.64 -5.84 19.29
C GLU A 106 2.88 -5.87 18.38
N GLN A 107 3.42 -7.04 18.09
CA GLN A 107 4.60 -7.19 17.23
C GLN A 107 4.30 -7.05 15.73
N ASN A 108 3.03 -7.07 15.32
CA ASN A 108 2.64 -6.94 13.93
C ASN A 108 2.58 -5.45 13.56
N GLY A 109 3.45 -5.03 12.64
CA GLY A 109 3.55 -3.63 12.24
C GLY A 109 2.68 -3.28 11.05
N ILE A 110 2.62 -4.19 10.07
CA ILE A 110 1.84 -4.02 8.84
C ILE A 110 1.31 -5.36 8.37
N ILE A 111 0.09 -5.37 7.90
CA ILE A 111 -0.60 -6.56 7.38
C ILE A 111 -1.02 -6.29 5.93
N GLY A 112 -0.92 -7.29 5.08
CA GLY A 112 -1.39 -7.25 3.70
C GLY A 112 -1.56 -8.64 3.11
N GLU A 113 -2.09 -8.73 1.89
CA GLU A 113 -2.41 -10.01 1.25
C GLU A 113 -1.22 -10.68 0.56
N SER A 114 -0.17 -9.93 0.22
CA SER A 114 0.89 -10.49 -0.62
C SER A 114 2.26 -9.89 -0.31
N ILE A 115 3.14 -10.70 0.26
CA ILE A 115 4.58 -10.44 0.18
C ILE A 115 4.98 -10.65 -1.28
N ASN A 116 5.72 -9.70 -1.85
CA ASN A 116 6.13 -9.79 -3.25
C ASN A 116 7.08 -10.98 -3.48
N PRO A 117 6.64 -12.07 -4.17
CA PRO A 117 7.46 -13.28 -4.27
C PRO A 117 8.73 -13.09 -5.09
N LYS A 118 8.74 -12.12 -6.03
CA LYS A 118 9.93 -11.80 -6.84
C LYS A 118 10.99 -11.04 -6.05
N TRP A 119 10.59 -10.35 -4.99
CA TRP A 119 11.45 -9.50 -4.17
C TRP A 119 11.65 -10.06 -2.76
N ASN A 120 11.23 -11.30 -2.50
CA ASN A 120 11.47 -11.97 -1.21
C ASN A 120 12.88 -12.56 -1.16
N LYS A 121 13.90 -11.70 -1.28
CA LYS A 121 15.31 -12.02 -1.43
C LYS A 121 16.17 -10.97 -0.70
N SER A 122 17.45 -11.31 -0.49
CA SER A 122 18.44 -10.31 -0.08
C SER A 122 18.72 -9.31 -1.23
N TRP A 123 19.29 -8.16 -0.91
CA TRP A 123 19.71 -7.19 -1.93
C TRP A 123 20.81 -7.78 -2.82
N ASP A 124 21.73 -8.58 -2.25
CA ASP A 124 22.79 -9.22 -3.00
C ASP A 124 22.24 -10.21 -4.04
N GLU A 125 21.27 -11.05 -3.65
CA GLU A 125 20.58 -11.94 -4.59
C GLU A 125 19.83 -11.16 -5.68
N MET A 126 19.19 -10.04 -5.32
CA MET A 126 18.50 -9.19 -6.30
C MET A 126 19.48 -8.58 -7.31
N SER A 127 20.67 -8.17 -6.87
CA SER A 127 21.69 -7.56 -7.73
C SER A 127 22.25 -8.54 -8.78
N LEU A 128 22.15 -9.84 -8.52
CA LEU A 128 22.58 -10.88 -9.47
C LEU A 128 21.54 -11.21 -10.55
N LEU A 129 20.35 -10.64 -10.48
CA LEU A 129 19.31 -10.93 -11.46
C LEU A 129 19.56 -10.24 -12.81
N PRO A 130 19.02 -10.80 -13.92
CA PRO A 130 19.29 -10.34 -15.29
C PRO A 130 18.92 -8.87 -15.57
N LEU A 131 19.41 -8.37 -16.69
CA LEU A 131 19.25 -6.99 -17.18
C LEU A 131 17.82 -6.44 -17.24
N ASN A 132 16.78 -7.29 -17.20
CA ASN A 132 15.39 -6.85 -17.11
C ASN A 132 15.05 -6.05 -15.82
N TYR A 133 15.97 -6.04 -14.85
CA TYR A 133 15.87 -5.20 -13.65
C TYR A 133 16.49 -3.80 -13.82
N GLN A 134 16.99 -3.46 -14.99
CA GLN A 134 17.38 -2.09 -15.30
C GLN A 134 16.15 -1.22 -15.57
N ILE A 135 16.24 0.03 -15.12
CA ILE A 135 15.27 1.09 -15.39
C ILE A 135 15.95 2.22 -16.13
N LYS A 136 15.16 3.07 -16.77
CA LYS A 136 15.66 4.30 -17.39
C LYS A 136 15.17 5.51 -16.59
N ILE A 137 16.11 6.32 -16.12
CA ILE A 137 15.84 7.61 -15.50
C ILE A 137 16.59 8.65 -16.33
N ASP A 138 15.88 9.65 -16.82
CA ASP A 138 16.42 10.68 -17.73
C ASP A 138 17.16 10.06 -18.94
N ASN A 139 16.56 9.00 -19.51
CA ASN A 139 17.12 8.20 -20.62
C ASN A 139 18.42 7.45 -20.32
N LYS A 140 18.90 7.44 -19.07
CA LYS A 140 20.09 6.69 -18.66
C LYS A 140 19.67 5.37 -18.02
N PRO A 141 20.26 4.23 -18.41
CA PRO A 141 20.01 2.95 -17.74
C PRO A 141 20.64 3.00 -16.33
N ILE A 142 19.86 2.63 -15.34
CA ILE A 142 20.29 2.56 -13.95
C ILE A 142 19.85 1.18 -13.43
N ASN A 143 20.70 0.55 -12.61
CA ASN A 143 20.30 -0.67 -11.90
C ASN A 143 19.14 -0.34 -10.94
N ARG A 144 18.07 -1.09 -11.04
CA ARG A 144 16.85 -0.87 -10.24
C ARG A 144 17.12 -1.05 -8.75
N VAL A 145 17.93 -2.04 -8.36
CA VAL A 145 18.29 -2.31 -6.97
C VAL A 145 19.04 -1.14 -6.37
N ASP A 146 20.10 -0.67 -7.08
CA ASP A 146 20.90 0.48 -6.64
C ASP A 146 20.05 1.74 -6.51
N PHE A 147 19.13 1.95 -7.46
CA PHE A 147 18.21 3.09 -7.43
C PHE A 147 17.32 3.05 -6.19
N TYR A 148 16.72 1.89 -5.86
CA TYR A 148 15.81 1.80 -4.73
C TYR A 148 16.56 1.94 -3.40
N GLN A 149 17.73 1.33 -3.25
CA GLN A 149 18.56 1.50 -2.06
C GLN A 149 19.01 2.94 -1.88
N LYS A 150 19.48 3.59 -2.94
CA LYS A 150 19.84 5.01 -2.92
C LYS A 150 18.66 5.88 -2.52
N LYS A 151 17.47 5.64 -3.09
CA LYS A 151 16.26 6.40 -2.77
C LYS A 151 15.86 6.24 -1.31
N MET A 152 15.98 5.05 -0.72
CA MET A 152 15.77 4.84 0.71
C MET A 152 16.73 5.67 1.56
N ILE A 153 18.02 5.68 1.19
CA ILE A 153 19.05 6.48 1.87
C ILE A 153 18.72 7.98 1.79
N ASP A 154 18.29 8.47 0.63
CA ASP A 154 17.86 9.86 0.43
C ASP A 154 16.69 10.22 1.37
N TRP A 155 15.79 9.28 1.63
CA TRP A 155 14.69 9.41 2.59
C TRP A 155 15.09 9.12 4.05
N LYS A 156 16.39 8.89 4.32
CA LYS A 156 16.93 8.53 5.66
C LYS A 156 16.33 7.21 6.19
N ILE A 157 16.07 6.27 5.31
CA ILE A 157 15.58 4.93 5.63
C ILE A 157 16.72 3.93 5.37
N ASN A 158 17.01 3.09 6.36
CA ASN A 158 18.01 2.04 6.20
C ASN A 158 17.46 0.95 5.25
N PRO A 159 18.13 0.65 4.12
CA PRO A 159 17.69 -0.42 3.22
C PRO A 159 17.72 -1.82 3.86
N GLY A 160 18.49 -2.02 4.93
CA GLY A 160 18.70 -3.35 5.53
C GLY A 160 19.34 -4.33 4.56
N ASN A 161 19.17 -5.62 4.82
CA ASN A 161 19.79 -6.68 4.01
C ASN A 161 18.81 -7.35 3.04
N SER A 162 17.54 -6.97 3.04
CA SER A 162 16.49 -7.65 2.29
C SER A 162 15.59 -6.69 1.53
N SER A 163 15.22 -7.07 0.32
CA SER A 163 14.22 -6.39 -0.51
C SER A 163 12.79 -6.87 -0.25
N LYS A 164 12.61 -7.81 0.69
CA LYS A 164 11.31 -8.36 1.07
C LYS A 164 10.34 -7.25 1.50
N HIS A 165 9.15 -7.22 0.93
CA HIS A 165 8.12 -6.24 1.25
C HIS A 165 6.71 -6.76 0.96
N LEU A 166 5.71 -6.19 1.62
CA LEU A 166 4.31 -6.33 1.24
C LEU A 166 3.99 -5.42 0.06
N ARG A 167 3.27 -5.92 -0.92
CA ARG A 167 2.77 -5.12 -2.05
C ARG A 167 1.79 -4.06 -1.57
N ALA A 168 1.94 -2.85 -2.11
CA ALA A 168 1.04 -1.72 -1.84
C ALA A 168 -0.29 -1.86 -2.61
N LEU A 169 -0.98 -2.99 -2.45
CA LEU A 169 -2.30 -3.25 -3.01
C LEU A 169 -3.37 -3.02 -1.95
N ASN A 170 -3.15 -3.62 -0.80
CA ASN A 170 -3.90 -3.38 0.42
C ASN A 170 -2.97 -3.50 1.63
N TRP A 171 -3.13 -2.62 2.59
CA TRP A 171 -2.40 -2.66 3.86
C TRP A 171 -3.33 -2.37 5.03
N ALA A 172 -3.01 -2.94 6.20
CA ALA A 172 -3.61 -2.51 7.46
C ALA A 172 -2.52 -2.23 8.49
N LEU A 173 -2.65 -1.11 9.19
CA LEU A 173 -1.75 -0.66 10.25
C LEU A 173 -2.54 0.02 11.37
N THR A 174 -2.00 -0.05 12.59
CA THR A 174 -2.52 0.76 13.69
C THR A 174 -2.02 2.21 13.59
N ASN A 175 -2.74 3.15 14.17
CA ASN A 175 -2.30 4.55 14.28
C ASN A 175 -0.96 4.65 15.06
N LYS A 176 -0.79 3.82 16.09
CA LYS A 176 0.46 3.71 16.84
C LYS A 176 1.64 3.42 15.90
N THR A 177 1.48 2.44 15.02
CA THR A 177 2.50 2.06 14.04
C THR A 177 2.74 3.18 13.02
N LEU A 178 1.68 3.79 12.46
CA LEU A 178 1.80 4.88 11.50
C LEU A 178 2.54 6.09 12.09
N LYS A 179 2.25 6.46 13.33
CA LYS A 179 2.99 7.51 14.06
C LYS A 179 4.44 7.11 14.31
N LEU A 180 4.69 5.86 14.72
CA LEU A 180 6.03 5.35 15.01
C LEU A 180 6.95 5.39 13.78
N ILE A 181 6.41 5.05 12.60
CA ILE A 181 7.15 5.11 11.33
C ILE A 181 7.06 6.50 10.65
N ASN A 182 6.37 7.47 11.23
CA ASN A 182 6.12 8.79 10.67
C ASN A 182 5.52 8.72 9.25
N GLY A 183 4.49 7.88 9.07
CA GLY A 183 3.80 7.68 7.80
C GLY A 183 4.67 7.09 6.70
N PHE A 184 4.21 7.29 5.46
CA PHE A 184 4.81 6.68 4.28
C PHE A 184 5.72 7.66 3.52
N PRO A 185 6.85 7.21 2.95
CA PRO A 185 7.64 8.02 2.03
C PRO A 185 6.86 8.23 0.73
N ILE A 186 7.07 9.39 0.09
CA ILE A 186 6.32 9.80 -1.11
C ILE A 186 7.26 9.83 -2.30
N GLY A 187 6.98 8.98 -3.27
CA GLY A 187 7.69 8.96 -4.56
C GLY A 187 7.12 9.99 -5.53
N LYS A 188 7.96 10.56 -6.39
CA LYS A 188 7.54 11.55 -7.41
C LYS A 188 7.17 10.92 -8.74
N ASN A 189 7.59 9.71 -8.98
CA ASN A 189 7.34 8.94 -10.20
C ASN A 189 7.15 7.46 -9.86
N LYS A 190 6.83 6.64 -10.86
CA LYS A 190 6.53 5.21 -10.69
C LYS A 190 7.66 4.44 -9.98
N GLU A 191 8.91 4.68 -10.35
CA GLU A 191 10.05 3.94 -9.77
C GLU A 191 10.30 4.37 -8.32
N GLU A 192 10.16 5.65 -8.02
CA GLU A 192 10.20 6.12 -6.63
C GLU A 192 9.03 5.58 -5.80
N CYS A 193 7.84 5.43 -6.38
CA CYS A 193 6.70 4.81 -5.68
C CYS A 193 6.95 3.34 -5.35
N ILE A 194 7.64 2.60 -6.22
CA ILE A 194 8.09 1.22 -5.90
C ILE A 194 9.13 1.23 -4.77
N ALA A 195 10.09 2.17 -4.82
CA ALA A 195 11.03 2.34 -3.71
C ALA A 195 10.29 2.68 -2.39
N ALA A 196 9.24 3.51 -2.44
CA ALA A 196 8.42 3.83 -1.28
C ALA A 196 7.70 2.60 -0.72
N GLU A 197 7.15 1.74 -1.56
CA GLU A 197 6.52 0.47 -1.18
C GLU A 197 7.48 -0.40 -0.37
N ILE A 198 8.70 -0.63 -0.88
CA ILE A 198 9.73 -1.40 -0.19
C ILE A 198 10.13 -0.71 1.13
N SER A 199 10.28 0.62 1.09
CA SER A 199 10.68 1.44 2.24
C SER A 199 9.74 1.32 3.42
N VAL A 200 8.42 1.20 3.20
CA VAL A 200 7.47 1.02 4.30
C VAL A 200 7.78 -0.25 5.08
N SER A 201 8.04 -1.36 4.39
CA SER A 201 8.42 -2.61 5.05
C SER A 201 9.75 -2.48 5.82
N ARG A 202 10.73 -1.75 5.27
CA ARG A 202 12.01 -1.47 5.97
C ARG A 202 11.80 -0.63 7.24
N LYS A 203 10.97 0.43 7.17
CA LYS A 203 10.63 1.25 8.36
C LYS A 203 9.97 0.41 9.46
N ILE A 204 9.11 -0.52 9.11
CA ILE A 204 8.47 -1.44 10.05
C ILE A 204 9.52 -2.32 10.74
N GLU A 205 10.40 -2.96 9.97
CA GLU A 205 11.44 -3.84 10.54
C GLU A 205 12.49 -3.08 11.35
N GLU A 206 12.84 -1.84 10.96
CA GLU A 206 13.72 -0.97 11.75
C GLU A 206 13.16 -0.70 13.15
N LYS A 207 11.83 -0.66 13.29
CA LYS A 207 11.13 -0.55 14.58
C LYS A 207 10.96 -1.90 15.29
N LYS A 208 11.61 -2.98 14.82
CA LYS A 208 11.50 -4.35 15.33
C LYS A 208 10.08 -4.91 15.28
N LEU A 209 9.26 -4.39 14.38
CA LEU A 209 7.92 -4.89 14.08
C LEU A 209 7.97 -5.84 12.87
N LYS A 210 6.94 -6.68 12.75
CA LYS A 210 6.84 -7.68 11.68
C LYS A 210 5.99 -7.19 10.52
N ILE A 211 6.38 -7.58 9.30
CA ILE A 211 5.53 -7.53 8.11
C ILE A 211 4.78 -8.86 7.99
N ILE A 212 3.47 -8.81 7.90
CA ILE A 212 2.59 -9.99 7.98
C ILE A 212 1.78 -10.12 6.70
N GLN A 213 1.89 -11.28 6.06
CA GLN A 213 0.89 -11.72 5.07
C GLN A 213 -0.29 -12.32 5.82
N SER A 214 -1.52 -11.96 5.44
CA SER A 214 -2.75 -12.28 6.16
C SER A 214 -3.01 -13.80 6.32
N ASP A 215 -2.50 -14.59 5.36
CA ASP A 215 -2.59 -16.06 5.33
C ASP A 215 -1.33 -16.65 4.66
N LEU A 216 -1.18 -17.97 4.65
CA LEU A 216 -0.10 -18.66 3.95
C LEU A 216 -0.17 -18.46 2.42
N GLY A 217 -1.37 -18.38 1.87
CA GLY A 217 -1.62 -18.07 0.46
C GLY A 217 -1.72 -16.58 0.19
N HIS A 218 -1.45 -16.17 -1.06
CA HIS A 218 -1.66 -14.80 -1.50
C HIS A 218 -3.15 -14.56 -1.78
N PHE A 219 -3.64 -13.36 -1.48
CA PHE A 219 -5.00 -12.91 -1.79
C PHE A 219 -6.11 -13.85 -1.27
N LYS A 220 -5.98 -14.26 -0.02
CA LYS A 220 -6.96 -15.13 0.64
C LYS A 220 -8.25 -14.39 1.00
N TYR A 221 -8.12 -13.19 1.54
CA TYR A 221 -9.24 -12.38 2.03
C TYR A 221 -9.61 -11.24 1.09
N ILE A 222 -8.61 -10.60 0.51
CA ILE A 222 -8.78 -9.48 -0.41
C ILE A 222 -8.10 -9.84 -1.72
N GLY A 223 -8.86 -9.91 -2.80
CA GLY A 223 -8.38 -10.11 -4.15
C GLY A 223 -7.97 -8.79 -4.82
N HIS A 224 -7.34 -8.90 -5.98
CA HIS A 224 -7.00 -7.77 -6.85
C HIS A 224 -7.24 -8.14 -8.30
N THR A 225 -7.73 -7.19 -9.10
CA THR A 225 -8.07 -7.48 -10.50
C THR A 225 -6.88 -7.90 -11.36
N GLU A 226 -5.70 -7.29 -11.11
CA GLU A 226 -4.47 -7.57 -11.88
C GLU A 226 -3.60 -8.70 -11.31
N TRP A 227 -3.83 -9.16 -10.06
CA TRP A 227 -2.96 -10.12 -9.39
C TRP A 227 -3.68 -11.42 -9.07
N GLY A 228 -3.04 -12.54 -9.40
CA GLY A 228 -3.56 -13.88 -9.14
C GLY A 228 -3.13 -14.46 -7.80
N GLU A 229 -3.67 -15.64 -7.46
CA GLU A 229 -3.48 -16.31 -6.17
C GLU A 229 -2.02 -16.72 -5.88
N HIS A 230 -1.18 -16.81 -6.91
CA HIS A 230 0.25 -17.06 -6.76
C HIS A 230 1.09 -15.78 -6.56
N GLY A 231 0.45 -14.64 -6.33
CA GLY A 231 1.13 -13.36 -6.21
C GLY A 231 1.75 -12.86 -7.52
N MET A 232 1.35 -13.40 -8.68
CA MET A 232 1.85 -13.02 -10.02
C MET A 232 0.79 -12.23 -10.79
N SER A 233 1.23 -11.37 -11.73
CA SER A 233 0.32 -10.61 -12.58
C SER A 233 -0.45 -11.52 -13.53
N LYS A 234 -1.76 -11.36 -13.58
CA LYS A 234 -2.65 -12.05 -14.55
C LYS A 234 -2.41 -11.60 -16.00
N LEU A 235 -1.86 -10.37 -16.19
CA LEU A 235 -1.61 -9.80 -17.52
C LEU A 235 -0.44 -10.44 -18.29
N LYS A 236 0.27 -11.39 -17.69
CA LYS A 236 1.40 -12.11 -18.33
C LYS A 236 1.06 -13.51 -18.79
N GLU A 237 -0.20 -13.91 -18.70
CA GLU A 237 -0.70 -15.21 -19.14
C GLU A 237 -1.43 -15.14 -20.50
N ILE A 238 -1.26 -14.00 -21.23
CA ILE A 238 -1.79 -13.77 -22.59
C ILE A 238 -0.62 -13.73 -23.58
#